data_f846d5e296977796334dc039fad7b1b6
#
_entry.id   f846d5e296977796334dc039fad7b1b6
#
_cell.length_a   1.000
_cell.length_b   1.000
_cell.length_c   1.000
_cell.angle_alpha   90.00
_cell.angle_beta   90.00
_cell.angle_gamma   90.00
#
_symmetry.space_group_name_H-M   'P 1'
#
loop_
_entity.id
_entity.type
_entity.pdbx_description
1 polymer ?
#
loop_
_entity_poly.entity_id
_entity_poly.type
_entity_poly.pdbx_seq_one_letter_code
_entity_poly.pdbx_strand_id
1 'polypeptide(L)'
;MKLLAGAIVAMLALTACGSQSPDDAVTSTAMPAPESSSSDMQFEPSPTVIAVSQDVIGMTEDQAIQTIEGISSEQLTARVVRRDDENFAVTMDYRINRINLEIDNGLVTKTFIG
;
A
#
# COMPACT_ATOMS: atom_id res chain seq x y z
N MET A 1 -23.71 22.12 -34.22
CA MET A 1 -23.29 23.25 -35.10
C MET A 1 -22.31 24.12 -34.36
N LYS A 2 -21.25 24.42 -35.07
CA LYS A 2 -20.15 25.36 -34.77
C LYS A 2 -18.95 24.77 -34.08
N LEU A 3 -18.12 24.33 -34.94
CA LEU A 3 -16.67 24.31 -34.90
C LEU A 3 -16.10 25.71 -34.54
N LEU A 4 -15.14 25.72 -33.66
CA LEU A 4 -14.11 26.74 -33.70
C LEU A 4 -12.78 26.12 -33.38
N ALA A 5 -12.01 26.06 -34.43
CA ALA A 5 -10.59 25.82 -34.40
C ALA A 5 -9.86 26.96 -33.68
N GLY A 6 -8.96 26.64 -32.85
CA GLY A 6 -8.06 27.60 -32.22
C GLY A 6 -6.65 27.03 -32.20
N ALA A 7 -5.82 27.70 -32.90
CA ALA A 7 -4.49 27.33 -33.32
C ALA A 7 -3.51 27.13 -32.20
N ILE A 8 -2.71 26.19 -32.42
CA ILE A 8 -1.46 25.80 -31.83
C ILE A 8 -0.41 26.89 -31.98
N VAL A 9 0.25 27.27 -30.94
CA VAL A 9 1.56 27.88 -31.01
C VAL A 9 2.52 26.99 -30.24
N ALA A 10 3.27 26.29 -31.00
CA ALA A 10 4.46 25.62 -30.54
C ALA A 10 5.53 26.66 -30.24
N MET A 11 5.96 26.71 -29.01
CA MET A 11 7.23 27.33 -28.65
C MET A 11 8.18 26.25 -28.21
N LEU A 12 9.05 25.96 -29.15
CA LEU A 12 10.31 25.30 -28.84
C LEU A 12 11.17 26.31 -28.07
N ALA A 13 11.51 26.00 -26.88
CA ALA A 13 12.67 26.55 -26.23
C ALA A 13 13.65 25.43 -25.99
N LEU A 14 14.53 25.30 -26.90
CA LEU A 14 15.78 24.60 -26.71
C LEU A 14 16.64 25.46 -25.79
N THR A 15 16.82 25.05 -24.59
CA THR A 15 17.97 25.45 -23.81
C THR A 15 18.71 24.19 -23.38
N ALA A 16 19.47 23.71 -24.31
CA ALA A 16 20.56 22.84 -23.99
C ALA A 16 21.72 23.71 -23.48
N CYS A 17 21.91 23.73 -22.23
CA CYS A 17 23.13 24.09 -21.59
C CYS A 17 23.32 23.24 -20.38
N GLY A 18 23.51 21.99 -20.64
CA GLY A 18 24.12 21.12 -19.69
C GLY A 18 25.62 21.07 -19.92
N SER A 19 26.33 22.09 -19.59
CA SER A 19 27.72 21.91 -19.30
C SER A 19 27.79 21.32 -17.90
N GLN A 20 27.58 20.06 -17.86
CA GLN A 20 28.00 19.24 -16.77
C GLN A 20 29.51 19.25 -16.82
N SER A 21 30.09 19.97 -15.95
CA SER A 21 31.51 19.78 -15.66
C SER A 21 31.66 18.38 -15.12
N PRO A 22 32.44 17.55 -15.77
CA PRO A 22 32.67 16.20 -15.27
C PRO A 22 33.68 16.16 -14.15
N ASP A 23 33.91 17.25 -13.50
CA ASP A 23 34.98 17.40 -12.53
C ASP A 23 34.60 17.04 -11.12
N ASP A 24 33.55 16.36 -10.96
CA ASP A 24 33.38 15.62 -9.75
C ASP A 24 33.07 14.17 -10.07
N ALA A 25 34.00 13.56 -10.73
CA ALA A 25 34.32 12.25 -10.30
C ALA A 25 34.89 12.36 -8.90
N VAL A 26 34.10 12.84 -8.01
CA VAL A 26 34.26 12.51 -6.66
C VAL A 26 34.33 11.01 -6.69
N THR A 27 35.46 10.51 -6.32
CA THR A 27 35.52 9.25 -5.68
C THR A 27 34.57 9.35 -4.51
N SER A 28 33.28 9.44 -4.79
CA SER A 28 32.36 8.85 -3.91
C SER A 28 32.83 7.41 -3.97
N THR A 29 33.53 7.01 -3.00
CA THR A 29 33.43 5.70 -2.51
C THR A 29 31.94 5.52 -2.43
N ALA A 30 31.37 5.06 -3.51
CA ALA A 30 30.05 4.52 -3.46
C ALA A 30 30.18 3.51 -2.35
N MET A 31 29.72 3.89 -1.20
CA MET A 31 29.39 2.95 -0.20
C MET A 31 28.57 1.95 -0.97
N PRO A 32 28.98 0.71 -1.13
CA PRO A 32 28.07 -0.26 -1.65
C PRO A 32 26.87 -0.07 -0.77
N ALA A 33 25.78 0.34 -1.38
CA ALA A 33 24.51 0.30 -0.71
C ALA A 33 24.51 -1.05 -0.04
N PRO A 34 24.29 -1.14 1.26
CA PRO A 34 24.27 -2.42 1.89
C PRO A 34 23.36 -3.24 1.00
N GLU A 35 23.94 -4.16 0.29
CA GLU A 35 23.13 -5.23 -0.23
C GLU A 35 22.57 -5.82 1.02
N SER A 36 21.43 -5.32 1.37
CA SER A 36 20.53 -6.07 2.20
C SER A 36 20.22 -7.32 1.41
N SER A 37 21.13 -8.20 1.44
CA SER A 37 20.79 -9.60 1.35
C SER A 37 20.01 -9.85 2.62
N SER A 38 18.86 -9.22 2.60
CA SER A 38 17.89 -9.42 3.58
C SER A 38 17.31 -10.80 3.34
N SER A 39 17.85 -11.73 4.00
CA SER A 39 16.98 -12.62 4.72
C SER A 39 16.26 -11.77 5.78
N ASP A 40 15.76 -10.62 5.36
CA ASP A 40 14.85 -9.83 6.13
C ASP A 40 13.64 -10.71 6.26
N MET A 41 13.47 -11.22 7.43
CA MET A 41 12.17 -11.67 7.85
C MET A 41 11.25 -10.52 7.48
N GLN A 42 10.47 -10.71 6.43
CA GLN A 42 9.57 -9.68 5.95
C GLN A 42 8.54 -9.45 7.05
N PHE A 43 8.81 -8.50 7.89
CA PHE A 43 7.83 -7.96 8.83
C PHE A 43 6.84 -7.02 8.14
N GLU A 44 6.98 -6.88 6.84
CA GLU A 44 6.08 -6.07 6.03
C GLU A 44 5.02 -6.95 5.39
N PRO A 45 3.75 -6.54 5.48
CA PRO A 45 2.68 -7.25 4.80
C PRO A 45 2.87 -7.22 3.28
N SER A 46 2.48 -8.29 2.61
CA SER A 46 2.56 -8.35 1.16
C SER A 46 1.62 -7.33 0.50
N PRO A 47 1.87 -6.95 -0.75
CA PRO A 47 0.95 -6.09 -1.50
C PRO A 47 -0.47 -6.65 -1.58
N THR A 48 -0.62 -7.97 -1.60
CA THR A 48 -1.93 -8.64 -1.59
C THR A 48 -2.68 -8.37 -0.31
N VAL A 49 -2.02 -8.50 0.85
CA VAL A 49 -2.63 -8.24 2.16
C VAL A 49 -3.08 -6.78 2.26
N ILE A 50 -2.24 -5.86 1.79
CA ILE A 50 -2.56 -4.43 1.79
C ILE A 50 -3.78 -4.15 0.91
N ALA A 51 -3.82 -4.68 -0.31
CA ALA A 51 -4.94 -4.49 -1.24
C ALA A 51 -6.24 -5.05 -0.65
N VAL A 52 -6.22 -6.27 -0.15
CA VAL A 52 -7.40 -6.91 0.45
C VAL A 52 -7.90 -6.14 1.67
N SER A 53 -7.00 -5.63 2.49
CA SER A 53 -7.39 -4.83 3.67
C SER A 53 -8.15 -3.56 3.28
N GLN A 54 -7.88 -3.00 2.12
CA GLN A 54 -8.61 -1.84 1.59
C GLN A 54 -9.91 -2.24 0.90
N ASP A 55 -9.90 -3.33 0.17
CA ASP A 55 -11.06 -3.79 -0.60
C ASP A 55 -12.24 -4.20 0.28
N VAL A 56 -11.98 -4.69 1.47
CA VAL A 56 -13.04 -5.13 2.39
C VAL A 56 -13.74 -3.98 3.12
N ILE A 57 -13.23 -2.77 3.03
CA ILE A 57 -13.89 -1.60 3.63
C ILE A 57 -15.23 -1.35 2.93
N GLY A 58 -16.29 -1.22 3.72
CA GLY A 58 -17.65 -1.08 3.21
C GLY A 58 -18.40 -2.39 2.98
N MET A 59 -17.73 -3.54 3.10
CA MET A 59 -18.38 -4.84 3.08
C MET A 59 -19.05 -5.15 4.43
N THR A 60 -19.99 -6.09 4.42
CA THR A 60 -20.49 -6.65 5.68
C THR A 60 -19.41 -7.50 6.35
N GLU A 61 -19.53 -7.72 7.64
CA GLU A 61 -18.58 -8.55 8.40
C GLU A 61 -18.37 -9.92 7.73
N ASP A 62 -19.45 -10.61 7.39
CA ASP A 62 -19.36 -11.94 6.77
C ASP A 62 -18.70 -11.91 5.40
N GLN A 63 -18.99 -10.91 4.58
CA GLN A 63 -18.38 -10.74 3.27
C GLN A 63 -16.89 -10.45 3.39
N ALA A 64 -16.51 -9.59 4.31
CA ALA A 64 -15.12 -9.25 4.55
C ALA A 64 -14.31 -10.48 5.02
N ILE A 65 -14.83 -11.24 5.96
CA ILE A 65 -14.19 -12.47 6.44
C ILE A 65 -14.04 -13.48 5.30
N GLN A 66 -15.08 -13.73 4.54
CA GLN A 66 -15.02 -14.65 3.39
C GLN A 66 -14.01 -14.20 2.33
N THR A 67 -13.96 -12.89 2.06
CA THR A 67 -13.01 -12.32 1.10
C THR A 67 -11.57 -12.50 1.57
N ILE A 68 -11.29 -12.22 2.82
CA ILE A 68 -9.95 -12.36 3.41
C ILE A 68 -9.53 -13.83 3.46
N GLU A 69 -10.35 -14.68 4.05
CA GLU A 69 -10.02 -16.09 4.26
C GLU A 69 -10.09 -16.92 2.97
N GLY A 70 -10.79 -16.42 1.95
CA GLY A 70 -10.85 -17.03 0.63
C GLY A 70 -9.54 -16.94 -0.16
N ILE A 71 -8.60 -16.11 0.27
CA ILE A 71 -7.30 -15.98 -0.39
C ILE A 71 -6.34 -17.03 0.15
N SER A 72 -6.37 -18.18 -0.48
CA SER A 72 -5.58 -19.35 -0.04
C SER A 72 -4.06 -19.20 -0.27
N SER A 73 -3.65 -18.28 -1.14
CA SER A 73 -2.22 -18.10 -1.47
C SER A 73 -1.38 -17.59 -0.32
N GLU A 74 -1.99 -16.84 0.61
CA GLU A 74 -1.26 -16.19 1.70
C GLU A 74 -1.76 -16.56 3.09
N GLN A 75 -2.71 -17.48 3.19
CA GLN A 75 -3.29 -17.92 4.46
C GLN A 75 -3.73 -16.75 5.34
N LEU A 76 -4.47 -15.82 4.74
CA LEU A 76 -4.94 -14.64 5.44
C LEU A 76 -5.98 -15.01 6.51
N THR A 77 -5.97 -14.29 7.60
CA THR A 77 -6.94 -14.41 8.67
C THR A 77 -7.61 -13.07 8.94
N ALA A 78 -8.90 -13.10 9.20
CA ALA A 78 -9.65 -11.94 9.65
C ALA A 78 -9.86 -11.99 11.17
N ARG A 79 -9.80 -10.82 11.79
CA ARG A 79 -10.12 -10.67 13.22
C ARG A 79 -10.93 -9.40 13.43
N VAL A 80 -12.12 -9.54 14.00
CA VAL A 80 -12.90 -8.37 14.43
C VAL A 80 -12.35 -7.88 15.77
N VAL A 81 -11.96 -6.63 15.82
CA VAL A 81 -11.38 -6.00 17.02
C VAL A 81 -12.34 -5.00 17.67
N ARG A 82 -13.28 -4.48 16.90
CA ARG A 82 -14.35 -3.61 17.40
C ARG A 82 -15.62 -3.82 16.61
N ARG A 83 -16.73 -3.79 17.32
CA ARG A 83 -18.06 -3.77 16.70
C ARG A 83 -18.87 -2.70 17.39
N ASP A 84 -19.22 -1.64 16.64
CA ASP A 84 -19.84 -0.43 17.16
C ASP A 84 -19.07 0.13 18.37
N ASP A 85 -19.64 0.19 19.53
CA ASP A 85 -19.00 0.69 20.75
C ASP A 85 -18.27 -0.41 21.56
N GLU A 86 -18.34 -1.66 21.10
CA GLU A 86 -17.75 -2.80 21.79
C GLU A 86 -16.35 -3.10 21.25
N ASN A 87 -15.36 -3.02 22.12
CA ASN A 87 -14.00 -3.41 21.81
C ASN A 87 -13.73 -4.84 22.31
N PHE A 88 -13.15 -5.65 21.44
CA PHE A 88 -12.76 -7.00 21.79
C PHE A 88 -11.32 -7.07 22.28
N ALA A 89 -11.06 -7.96 23.20
CA ALA A 89 -9.70 -8.21 23.65
C ALA A 89 -8.83 -8.74 22.50
N VAL A 90 -7.68 -8.16 22.32
CA VAL A 90 -6.72 -8.55 21.29
C VAL A 90 -5.40 -8.95 21.92
N THR A 91 -4.71 -9.87 21.27
CA THR A 91 -3.36 -10.26 21.64
C THR A 91 -2.33 -9.26 21.12
N MET A 92 -1.21 -9.12 21.80
CA MET A 92 -0.15 -8.18 21.43
C MET A 92 0.79 -8.71 20.33
N ASP A 93 0.53 -9.89 19.81
CA ASP A 93 1.30 -10.48 18.73
C ASP A 93 0.98 -9.81 17.40
N TYR A 94 2.01 -9.37 16.69
CA TYR A 94 1.87 -8.84 15.34
C TYR A 94 1.92 -9.97 14.32
N ARG A 95 1.00 -9.95 13.36
CA ARG A 95 0.95 -10.92 12.25
C ARG A 95 0.72 -10.21 10.92
N ILE A 96 1.64 -10.38 10.00
CA ILE A 96 1.59 -9.77 8.67
C ILE A 96 0.46 -10.32 7.77
N ASN A 97 -0.09 -11.46 8.11
CA ASN A 97 -1.18 -12.12 7.37
C ASN A 97 -2.53 -12.03 8.10
N ARG A 98 -2.65 -11.17 9.10
CA ARG A 98 -3.89 -10.96 9.82
C ARG A 98 -4.42 -9.57 9.56
N ILE A 99 -5.67 -9.49 9.12
CA ILE A 99 -6.39 -8.24 8.90
C ILE A 99 -7.40 -8.05 10.04
N ASN A 100 -7.21 -7.00 10.80
CA ASN A 100 -8.10 -6.61 11.89
C ASN A 100 -9.19 -5.70 11.33
N LEU A 101 -10.44 -5.94 11.72
CA LEU A 101 -11.61 -5.25 11.22
C LEU A 101 -12.28 -4.45 12.35
N GLU A 102 -12.59 -3.20 12.07
CA GLU A 102 -13.50 -2.40 12.87
C GLU A 102 -14.83 -2.30 12.14
N ILE A 103 -15.89 -2.65 12.81
CA ILE A 103 -17.25 -2.77 12.26
C ILE A 103 -18.14 -1.71 12.90
N ASP A 104 -18.81 -0.92 12.09
CA ASP A 104 -19.85 0.01 12.53
C ASP A 104 -21.11 -0.20 11.70
N ASN A 105 -22.25 -0.35 12.36
CA ASN A 105 -23.54 -0.60 11.71
C ASN A 105 -23.53 -1.82 10.76
N GLY A 106 -22.78 -2.85 11.11
CA GLY A 106 -22.67 -4.08 10.33
C GLY A 106 -21.73 -4.00 9.11
N LEU A 107 -21.03 -2.89 8.92
CA LEU A 107 -20.09 -2.68 7.81
C LEU A 107 -18.67 -2.45 8.33
N VAL A 108 -17.71 -2.93 7.58
CA VAL A 108 -16.30 -2.65 7.85
C VAL A 108 -16.02 -1.19 7.57
N THR A 109 -15.60 -0.45 8.57
CA THR A 109 -15.28 0.98 8.47
C THR A 109 -13.79 1.26 8.49
N LYS A 110 -13.03 0.35 9.09
CA LYS A 110 -11.59 0.48 9.17
C LYS A 110 -10.91 -0.88 9.25
N THR A 111 -9.72 -0.96 8.71
CA THR A 111 -8.88 -2.15 8.77
C THR A 111 -7.45 -1.77 9.13
N PHE A 112 -6.74 -2.71 9.75
CA PHE A 112 -5.29 -2.61 9.95
C PHE A 112 -4.69 -4.00 10.03
N ILE A 113 -3.43 -4.11 9.67
CA ILE A 113 -2.69 -5.37 9.64
C ILE A 113 -1.94 -5.53 10.97
N GLY A 114 -1.99 -6.73 11.55
CA GLY A 114 -1.26 -6.94 12.81
C GLY A 114 -1.73 -8.08 13.68
#